data_4825f85108025922d2e9ec7bbcd91585
#
_entry.id   4825f85108025922d2e9ec7bbcd91585
#
_cell.length_a   1.000
_cell.length_b   1.000
_cell.length_c   1.000
_cell.angle_alpha   90.00
_cell.angle_beta   90.00
_cell.angle_gamma   90.00
#
_symmetry.space_group_name_H-M   'P 1'
#
loop_
_entity.id
_entity.type
_entity.pdbx_description
1 polymer ?
#
loop_
_entity_poly.entity_id
_entity_poly.type
_entity_poly.pdbx_seq_one_letter_code
_entity_poly.pdbx_strand_id
1 'polypeptide(L)'
;MLQLFRRRSARVAAIAAFASGVAAAGYALHALAADEPGTDKIRQSIQKMLGGRAEVKSVTRAPVPGLYEVNVGGQLVYTDSTGRYILNGELIDTKTNTNLTEERLAEINKIKWSDLPLTRAIKWTKGDGSRTVAVFSDPNCGYCKKIEQTFQQMDNITVYTFLYPVLSPDSSVKAKQVWCAADRTKVWRDWMLNHVALVGNGSCKTPIDDNLALGQSLNISGTPAVFFTDGTRIPGAADAATLERKLASLKK
;
A
#
# COMPACT_ATOMS: atom_id res chain seq x y z
N MET A 1 48.41 -67.03 35.29
CA MET A 1 47.71 -67.66 36.46
C MET A 1 46.33 -67.04 36.49
N LEU A 2 45.40 -67.83 36.12
CA LEU A 2 44.15 -68.23 36.79
C LEU A 2 43.13 -67.08 36.93
N GLN A 3 42.13 -67.23 36.13
CA GLN A 3 40.79 -67.85 36.28
C GLN A 3 39.78 -66.82 36.77
N LEU A 4 38.76 -66.58 35.92
CA LEU A 4 37.47 -67.22 35.81
C LEU A 4 36.45 -66.74 36.86
N PHE A 5 35.39 -66.23 36.48
CA PHE A 5 33.99 -66.69 36.53
C PHE A 5 33.00 -65.45 36.47
N ARG A 6 32.25 -65.34 35.35
CA ARG A 6 30.86 -65.74 35.21
C ARG A 6 29.87 -65.10 36.19
N ARG A 7 28.95 -64.27 35.71
CA ARG A 7 27.51 -64.52 35.44
C ARG A 7 26.76 -63.19 35.39
N ARG A 8 26.14 -63.05 34.27
CA ARG A 8 24.68 -62.88 33.99
C ARG A 8 23.88 -62.12 35.07
N SER A 9 23.27 -61.00 34.65
CA SER A 9 21.83 -60.89 34.68
C SER A 9 21.39 -59.64 33.97
N ALA A 10 20.48 -59.86 33.06
CA ALA A 10 19.67 -58.86 32.28
C ALA A 10 18.75 -58.04 33.19
N ARG A 11 18.41 -56.91 32.71
CA ARG A 11 17.10 -56.22 32.70
C ARG A 11 17.31 -54.71 32.79
N VAL A 12 16.80 -54.02 31.98
CA VAL A 12 15.56 -53.51 31.46
C VAL A 12 15.84 -52.12 30.91
N ALA A 13 15.48 -51.93 29.69
CA ALA A 13 15.49 -50.69 28.96
C ALA A 13 14.63 -49.60 29.64
N ALA A 14 15.19 -48.41 29.77
CA ALA A 14 14.40 -47.21 29.89
C ALA A 14 14.80 -46.28 28.75
N ILE A 15 13.99 -46.30 27.71
CA ILE A 15 14.07 -45.34 26.59
C ILE A 15 13.53 -44.01 27.10
N ALA A 16 14.43 -43.11 27.45
CA ALA A 16 14.08 -41.71 27.64
C ALA A 16 14.01 -41.05 26.25
N ALA A 17 12.80 -40.94 25.70
CA ALA A 17 12.55 -40.16 24.50
C ALA A 17 12.74 -38.68 24.84
N PHE A 18 13.84 -38.11 24.41
CA PHE A 18 14.00 -36.66 24.32
C PHE A 18 13.11 -36.17 23.16
N ALA A 19 11.92 -35.70 23.50
CA ALA A 19 11.11 -34.93 22.58
C ALA A 19 11.78 -33.57 22.33
N SER A 20 12.50 -33.49 21.21
CA SER A 20 13.00 -32.22 20.68
C SER A 20 11.78 -31.39 20.28
N GLY A 21 11.40 -30.44 21.13
CA GLY A 21 10.40 -29.42 20.82
C GLY A 21 10.95 -28.51 19.74
N VAL A 22 10.59 -28.79 18.49
CA VAL A 22 10.70 -27.82 17.41
C VAL A 22 9.70 -26.73 17.73
N ALA A 23 10.19 -25.60 18.23
CA ALA A 23 9.41 -24.38 18.30
C ALA A 23 9.07 -23.96 16.85
N ALA A 24 7.90 -24.35 16.38
CA ALA A 24 7.32 -23.79 15.17
C ALA A 24 7.08 -22.32 15.44
N ALA A 25 7.99 -21.48 14.96
CA ALA A 25 7.73 -20.05 14.81
C ALA A 25 6.52 -19.92 13.89
N GLY A 26 5.35 -19.72 14.49
CA GLY A 26 4.11 -19.50 13.77
C GLY A 26 4.24 -18.22 12.95
N TYR A 27 4.38 -18.38 11.64
CA TYR A 27 4.07 -17.33 10.70
C TYR A 27 2.58 -17.02 10.88
N ALA A 28 2.29 -15.92 11.57
CA ALA A 28 0.95 -15.39 11.61
C ALA A 28 0.57 -15.04 10.17
N LEU A 29 -0.24 -15.87 9.54
CA LEU A 29 -1.00 -15.48 8.36
C LEU A 29 -1.80 -14.25 8.78
N HIS A 30 -1.44 -13.09 8.25
CA HIS A 30 -2.24 -11.89 8.38
C HIS A 30 -3.50 -12.10 7.54
N ALA A 31 -4.51 -12.73 8.15
CA ALA A 31 -5.86 -12.72 7.64
C ALA A 31 -6.28 -11.25 7.48
N LEU A 32 -6.92 -10.91 6.37
CA LEU A 32 -7.66 -9.68 6.18
C LEU A 32 -8.41 -9.39 7.47
N ALA A 33 -8.12 -8.26 8.11
CA ALA A 33 -8.46 -7.99 9.49
C ALA A 33 -9.97 -8.12 9.75
N ALA A 34 -10.40 -9.28 10.18
CA ALA A 34 -11.69 -9.46 10.85
C ALA A 34 -11.64 -8.72 12.19
N ASP A 35 -12.81 -8.26 12.64
CA ASP A 35 -12.91 -7.62 13.95
C ASP A 35 -12.37 -8.55 15.06
N GLU A 36 -11.69 -7.97 16.02
CA GLU A 36 -11.37 -8.69 17.25
C GLU A 36 -12.64 -8.98 18.05
N PRO A 37 -12.73 -10.12 18.75
CA PRO A 37 -13.85 -10.40 19.64
C PRO A 37 -14.11 -9.27 20.64
N GLY A 38 -15.38 -8.83 20.73
CA GLY A 38 -15.78 -7.77 21.66
C GLY A 38 -15.74 -6.35 21.10
N THR A 39 -15.40 -6.16 19.83
CA THR A 39 -15.38 -4.83 19.17
C THR A 39 -16.70 -4.44 18.51
N ASP A 40 -17.72 -5.29 18.57
CA ASP A 40 -19.03 -5.04 17.93
C ASP A 40 -19.69 -3.73 18.37
N LYS A 41 -19.59 -3.38 19.66
CA LYS A 41 -20.13 -2.12 20.19
C LYS A 41 -19.45 -0.90 19.57
N ILE A 42 -18.13 -0.97 19.40
CA ILE A 42 -17.33 0.08 18.74
C ILE A 42 -17.77 0.21 17.30
N ARG A 43 -17.82 -0.90 16.55
CA ARG A 43 -18.29 -0.95 15.16
C ARG A 43 -19.68 -0.31 15.01
N GLN A 44 -20.63 -0.72 15.82
CA GLN A 44 -22.02 -0.20 15.78
C GLN A 44 -22.07 1.30 16.07
N SER A 45 -21.34 1.77 17.10
CA SER A 45 -21.28 3.18 17.47
C SER A 45 -20.73 4.02 16.31
N ILE A 46 -19.59 3.63 15.74
CA ILE A 46 -18.93 4.36 14.64
C ILE A 46 -19.78 4.28 13.37
N GLN A 47 -20.32 3.10 13.00
CA GLN A 47 -21.15 2.94 11.82
C GLN A 47 -22.43 3.80 11.90
N LYS A 48 -23.05 3.89 13.09
CA LYS A 48 -24.20 4.78 13.33
C LYS A 48 -23.82 6.26 13.13
N MET A 49 -22.68 6.68 13.65
CA MET A 49 -22.18 8.06 13.49
C MET A 49 -21.90 8.39 12.02
N LEU A 50 -21.39 7.44 11.23
CA LEU A 50 -21.13 7.61 9.82
C LEU A 50 -22.39 7.78 8.96
N GLY A 51 -23.56 7.30 9.42
CA GLY A 51 -24.85 7.51 8.73
C GLY A 51 -24.87 7.00 7.29
N GLY A 52 -24.15 5.91 6.98
CA GLY A 52 -24.07 5.34 5.63
C GLY A 52 -23.12 6.04 4.68
N ARG A 53 -22.44 7.12 5.08
CA ARG A 53 -21.46 7.85 4.25
C ARG A 53 -20.17 7.07 3.99
N ALA A 54 -19.83 6.13 4.87
CA ALA A 54 -18.70 5.23 4.77
C ALA A 54 -18.98 3.95 5.55
N GLU A 55 -18.18 2.92 5.29
CA GLU A 55 -18.30 1.62 5.93
C GLU A 55 -17.11 1.36 6.86
N VAL A 56 -17.39 0.87 8.08
CA VAL A 56 -16.36 0.36 8.99
C VAL A 56 -15.90 -1.01 8.47
N LYS A 57 -14.69 -1.09 7.96
CA LYS A 57 -14.10 -2.32 7.41
C LYS A 57 -13.57 -3.25 8.50
N SER A 58 -12.89 -2.70 9.51
CA SER A 58 -12.37 -3.46 10.64
C SER A 58 -12.24 -2.61 11.89
N VAL A 59 -12.28 -3.27 13.06
CA VAL A 59 -11.97 -2.69 14.37
C VAL A 59 -10.98 -3.62 15.05
N THR A 60 -9.80 -3.12 15.39
CA THR A 60 -8.71 -3.87 16.04
C THR A 60 -8.11 -3.06 17.19
N ARG A 61 -7.39 -3.72 18.12
CA ARG A 61 -6.68 -3.00 19.20
C ARG A 61 -5.49 -2.26 18.62
N ALA A 62 -5.32 -1.01 19.04
CA ALA A 62 -4.07 -0.30 18.79
C ALA A 62 -2.96 -0.79 19.74
N PRO A 63 -1.68 -0.54 19.42
CA PRO A 63 -0.56 -0.88 20.32
C PRO A 63 -0.60 -0.14 21.67
N VAL A 64 -1.48 0.86 21.81
CA VAL A 64 -1.67 1.64 23.04
C VAL A 64 -2.84 1.07 23.82
N PRO A 65 -2.68 0.70 25.11
CA PRO A 65 -3.73 0.17 25.93
C PRO A 65 -5.00 1.06 25.95
N GLY A 66 -6.17 0.44 25.75
CA GLY A 66 -7.46 1.15 25.75
C GLY A 66 -7.80 1.88 24.47
N LEU A 67 -6.91 1.89 23.49
CA LEU A 67 -7.12 2.49 22.17
C LEU A 67 -7.44 1.40 21.13
N TYR A 68 -8.35 1.70 20.22
CA TYR A 68 -8.76 0.83 19.12
C TYR A 68 -8.56 1.54 17.79
N GLU A 69 -8.08 0.81 16.80
CA GLU A 69 -8.01 1.24 15.41
C GLU A 69 -9.32 0.92 14.72
N VAL A 70 -9.86 1.86 13.97
CA VAL A 70 -11.06 1.67 13.13
C VAL A 70 -10.70 2.02 11.69
N ASN A 71 -10.76 1.02 10.82
CA ASN A 71 -10.59 1.23 9.38
C ASN A 71 -11.93 1.64 8.78
N VAL A 72 -12.01 2.86 8.27
CA VAL A 72 -13.19 3.43 7.60
C VAL A 72 -12.82 3.72 6.15
N GLY A 73 -13.19 2.82 5.24
CA GLY A 73 -12.91 3.02 3.81
C GLY A 73 -11.43 3.17 3.47
N GLY A 74 -10.53 2.49 4.18
CA GLY A 74 -9.08 2.58 3.95
C GLY A 74 -8.39 3.75 4.65
N GLN A 75 -9.14 4.54 5.42
CA GLN A 75 -8.63 5.53 6.37
C GLN A 75 -8.62 4.92 7.78
N LEU A 76 -7.71 5.38 8.62
CA LEU A 76 -7.57 4.91 9.98
C LEU A 76 -7.91 6.03 10.96
N VAL A 77 -8.83 5.74 11.87
CA VAL A 77 -9.11 6.58 13.04
C VAL A 77 -8.97 5.75 14.31
N TYR A 78 -8.79 6.39 15.44
CA TYR A 78 -8.69 5.73 16.74
C TYR A 78 -9.90 6.06 17.61
N THR A 79 -10.23 5.15 18.53
CA THR A 79 -11.35 5.33 19.45
C THR A 79 -11.09 4.63 20.78
N ASP A 80 -11.85 5.00 21.81
CA ASP A 80 -11.88 4.33 23.08
C ASP A 80 -12.68 2.99 23.01
N SER A 81 -12.65 2.22 24.07
CA SER A 81 -13.35 0.91 24.14
C SER A 81 -14.88 0.98 24.00
N THR A 82 -15.45 2.17 24.03
CA THR A 82 -16.91 2.38 23.89
C THR A 82 -17.31 2.89 22.51
N GLY A 83 -16.35 3.33 21.68
CA GLY A 83 -16.62 4.00 20.40
C GLY A 83 -17.24 5.38 20.56
N ARG A 84 -17.09 6.02 21.73
CA ARG A 84 -17.68 7.34 22.02
C ARG A 84 -16.83 8.48 21.51
N TYR A 85 -15.51 8.35 21.64
CA TYR A 85 -14.55 9.40 21.25
C TYR A 85 -13.78 8.94 20.03
N ILE A 86 -13.61 9.84 19.04
CA ILE A 86 -12.80 9.58 17.87
C ILE A 86 -11.60 10.51 17.90
N LEU A 87 -10.42 9.92 17.73
CA LEU A 87 -9.17 10.62 17.51
C LEU A 87 -8.77 10.41 16.04
N ASN A 88 -8.71 11.50 15.29
CA ASN A 88 -8.22 11.52 13.92
C ASN A 88 -6.83 12.16 13.92
N GLY A 89 -5.81 11.34 13.72
CA GLY A 89 -4.41 11.76 13.79
C GLY A 89 -3.46 10.59 13.66
N GLU A 90 -2.17 10.86 13.88
CA GLU A 90 -1.11 9.88 13.78
C GLU A 90 -0.71 9.37 15.17
N LEU A 91 -0.46 8.08 15.26
CA LEU A 91 0.13 7.41 16.41
C LEU A 91 1.61 7.21 16.14
N ILE A 92 2.46 7.93 16.87
CA ILE A 92 3.91 7.88 16.72
C ILE A 92 4.52 7.24 17.97
N ASP A 93 5.28 6.17 17.78
CA ASP A 93 6.15 5.63 18.82
C ASP A 93 7.38 6.52 18.95
N THR A 94 7.43 7.34 19.98
CA THR A 94 8.53 8.28 20.22
C THR A 94 9.84 7.59 20.62
N LYS A 95 9.79 6.33 21.04
CA LYS A 95 10.97 5.54 21.40
C LYS A 95 11.73 5.05 20.17
N THR A 96 10.98 4.65 19.14
CA THR A 96 11.53 4.16 17.87
C THR A 96 11.48 5.22 16.77
N ASN A 97 10.80 6.34 17.02
CA ASN A 97 10.47 7.36 16.02
C ASN A 97 9.71 6.80 14.81
N THR A 98 8.81 5.84 15.07
CA THR A 98 8.03 5.16 14.04
C THR A 98 6.60 5.69 14.01
N ASN A 99 6.10 6.05 12.83
CA ASN A 99 4.70 6.38 12.61
C ASN A 99 3.89 5.09 12.40
N LEU A 100 3.30 4.59 13.49
CA LEU A 100 2.52 3.35 13.49
C LEU A 100 1.25 3.45 12.64
N THR A 101 0.66 4.64 12.54
CA THR A 101 -0.51 4.89 11.68
C THR A 101 -0.14 4.73 10.21
N GLU A 102 0.99 5.28 9.80
CA GLU A 102 1.47 5.17 8.41
C GLU A 102 1.80 3.72 8.04
N GLU A 103 2.51 2.99 8.91
CA GLU A 103 2.77 1.57 8.71
C GLU A 103 1.47 0.77 8.57
N ARG A 104 0.51 1.03 9.44
CA ARG A 104 -0.78 0.35 9.41
C ARG A 104 -1.58 0.68 8.15
N LEU A 105 -1.60 1.95 7.74
CA LEU A 105 -2.23 2.38 6.48
C LEU A 105 -1.57 1.73 5.26
N ALA A 106 -0.25 1.55 5.26
CA ALA A 106 0.45 0.84 4.20
C ALA A 106 -0.03 -0.62 4.08
N GLU A 107 -0.22 -1.31 5.21
CA GLU A 107 -0.71 -2.69 5.24
C GLU A 107 -2.18 -2.82 4.80
N ILE A 108 -3.09 -2.02 5.36
CA ILE A 108 -4.54 -2.13 5.05
C ILE A 108 -4.89 -1.69 3.63
N ASN A 109 -4.04 -0.88 3.01
CA ASN A 109 -4.21 -0.40 1.63
C ASN A 109 -3.30 -1.13 0.62
N LYS A 110 -2.66 -2.21 1.04
CA LYS A 110 -1.83 -3.03 0.17
C LYS A 110 -2.66 -3.71 -0.90
N ILE A 111 -2.18 -3.70 -2.12
CA ILE A 111 -2.83 -4.31 -3.29
C ILE A 111 -2.03 -5.49 -3.81
N LYS A 112 -2.65 -6.30 -4.67
CA LYS A 112 -1.90 -7.24 -5.49
C LYS A 112 -1.44 -6.51 -6.75
N TRP A 113 -0.14 -6.41 -6.95
CA TRP A 113 0.43 -5.74 -8.13
C TRP A 113 -0.10 -6.32 -9.45
N SER A 114 -0.29 -7.64 -9.51
CA SER A 114 -0.82 -8.33 -10.68
C SER A 114 -2.23 -7.91 -11.09
N ASP A 115 -2.98 -7.32 -10.18
CA ASP A 115 -4.36 -6.89 -10.43
C ASP A 115 -4.42 -5.49 -11.08
N LEU A 116 -3.27 -4.79 -11.17
CA LEU A 116 -3.21 -3.51 -11.87
C LEU A 116 -3.29 -3.73 -13.39
N PRO A 117 -4.26 -3.13 -14.08
CA PRO A 117 -4.40 -3.23 -15.54
C PRO A 117 -3.40 -2.31 -16.24
N LEU A 118 -2.12 -2.68 -16.26
CA LEU A 118 -1.01 -1.85 -16.75
C LEU A 118 -1.18 -1.37 -18.20
N THR A 119 -2.02 -2.03 -19.00
CA THR A 119 -2.39 -1.60 -20.35
C THR A 119 -3.18 -0.30 -20.39
N ARG A 120 -3.78 0.11 -19.27
CA ARG A 120 -4.52 1.37 -19.09
C ARG A 120 -3.64 2.53 -18.63
N ALA A 121 -2.33 2.29 -18.51
CA ALA A 121 -1.36 3.28 -18.08
C ALA A 121 -0.48 3.76 -19.23
N ILE A 122 0.03 4.98 -19.11
CA ILE A 122 1.13 5.47 -19.93
C ILE A 122 2.41 4.87 -19.37
N LYS A 123 3.21 4.23 -20.23
CA LYS A 123 4.48 3.59 -19.81
C LYS A 123 5.67 4.34 -20.37
N TRP A 124 6.65 4.55 -19.53
CA TRP A 124 8.00 4.94 -19.98
C TRP A 124 9.08 4.26 -19.14
N THR A 125 10.28 4.17 -19.71
CA THR A 125 11.41 3.47 -19.09
C THR A 125 12.66 4.29 -19.25
N LYS A 126 13.51 4.32 -18.22
CA LYS A 126 14.85 4.89 -18.22
C LYS A 126 15.85 3.84 -17.76
N GLY A 127 16.99 3.74 -18.44
CA GLY A 127 17.99 2.71 -18.19
C GLY A 127 17.49 1.31 -18.53
N ASP A 128 17.83 0.30 -17.70
CA ASP A 128 17.40 -1.08 -17.88
C ASP A 128 15.93 -1.33 -17.48
N GLY A 129 15.29 -0.34 -16.81
CA GLY A 129 13.90 -0.43 -16.40
C GLY A 129 13.59 -1.49 -15.33
N SER A 130 14.63 -2.01 -14.64
CA SER A 130 14.49 -3.12 -13.68
C SER A 130 13.64 -2.79 -12.46
N ARG A 131 13.49 -1.52 -12.12
CA ARG A 131 12.68 -1.05 -10.98
C ARG A 131 11.37 -0.48 -11.46
N THR A 132 10.27 -1.05 -11.04
CA THR A 132 8.94 -0.72 -11.57
C THR A 132 8.07 -0.07 -10.52
N VAL A 133 7.38 1.00 -10.92
CA VAL A 133 6.34 1.69 -10.13
C VAL A 133 5.10 1.94 -10.97
N ALA A 134 3.95 2.05 -10.31
CA ALA A 134 2.73 2.58 -10.90
C ALA A 134 2.29 3.82 -10.13
N VAL A 135 1.85 4.85 -10.83
CA VAL A 135 1.43 6.11 -10.22
C VAL A 135 0.08 6.53 -10.75
N PHE A 136 -0.84 6.88 -9.85
CA PHE A 136 -2.10 7.54 -10.19
C PHE A 136 -1.87 9.05 -10.13
N SER A 137 -2.03 9.72 -11.27
CA SER A 137 -1.65 11.12 -11.44
C SER A 137 -2.74 11.94 -12.11
N ASP A 138 -2.94 13.17 -11.61
CA ASP A 138 -3.81 14.17 -12.22
C ASP A 138 -2.96 15.19 -13.00
N PRO A 139 -3.32 15.55 -14.23
CA PRO A 139 -2.55 16.48 -15.05
C PRO A 139 -2.45 17.91 -14.48
N ASN A 140 -3.34 18.29 -13.59
CA ASN A 140 -3.33 19.61 -12.94
C ASN A 140 -2.70 19.59 -11.54
N CYS A 141 -2.27 18.42 -11.05
CA CYS A 141 -1.71 18.28 -9.72
C CYS A 141 -0.25 18.76 -9.66
N GLY A 142 0.01 19.78 -8.83
CA GLY A 142 1.38 20.27 -8.61
C GLY A 142 2.33 19.23 -7.99
N TYR A 143 1.81 18.39 -7.08
CA TYR A 143 2.59 17.28 -6.51
C TYR A 143 2.84 16.16 -7.51
N CYS A 144 1.95 15.96 -8.50
CA CYS A 144 2.19 15.03 -9.60
C CYS A 144 3.32 15.53 -10.52
N LYS A 145 3.43 16.83 -10.74
CA LYS A 145 4.58 17.41 -11.45
C LYS A 145 5.89 17.18 -10.68
N LYS A 146 5.87 17.32 -9.35
CA LYS A 146 7.05 17.05 -8.51
C LYS A 146 7.48 15.59 -8.58
N ILE A 147 6.56 14.63 -8.53
CA ILE A 147 6.92 13.21 -8.61
C ILE A 147 7.48 12.84 -9.99
N GLU A 148 6.97 13.42 -11.08
CA GLU A 148 7.54 13.23 -12.41
C GLU A 148 8.99 13.77 -12.50
N GLN A 149 9.27 14.91 -11.86
CA GLN A 149 10.64 15.45 -11.74
C GLN A 149 11.53 14.49 -10.95
N THR A 150 11.01 13.91 -9.87
CA THR A 150 11.75 12.91 -9.08
C THR A 150 12.05 11.66 -9.91
N PHE A 151 11.08 11.11 -10.63
CA PHE A 151 11.30 9.97 -11.52
C PHE A 151 12.33 10.26 -12.62
N GLN A 152 12.37 11.49 -13.12
CA GLN A 152 13.37 11.89 -14.13
C GLN A 152 14.80 11.83 -13.59
N GLN A 153 15.00 12.07 -12.29
CA GLN A 153 16.32 12.00 -11.64
C GLN A 153 16.77 10.56 -11.35
N MET A 154 15.81 9.60 -11.34
CA MET A 154 16.12 8.20 -11.05
C MET A 154 16.59 7.46 -12.30
N ASP A 155 17.41 6.43 -12.10
CA ASP A 155 17.86 5.54 -13.15
C ASP A 155 17.23 4.15 -13.03
N ASN A 156 17.28 3.35 -14.11
CA ASN A 156 16.82 1.96 -14.14
C ASN A 156 15.38 1.80 -13.67
N ILE A 157 14.49 2.69 -14.12
CA ILE A 157 13.09 2.74 -13.67
C ILE A 157 12.11 2.57 -14.84
N THR A 158 11.06 1.80 -14.61
CA THR A 158 9.85 1.74 -15.43
C THR A 158 8.68 2.35 -14.67
N VAL A 159 8.05 3.37 -15.23
CA VAL A 159 6.89 4.05 -14.63
C VAL A 159 5.64 3.79 -15.46
N TYR A 160 4.58 3.36 -14.79
CA TYR A 160 3.23 3.21 -15.33
C TYR A 160 2.34 4.30 -14.74
N THR A 161 1.96 5.30 -15.55
CA THR A 161 1.13 6.42 -15.11
C THR A 161 -0.32 6.17 -15.47
N PHE A 162 -1.17 5.93 -14.47
CA PHE A 162 -2.62 5.93 -14.60
C PHE A 162 -3.13 7.36 -14.54
N LEU A 163 -3.74 7.84 -15.63
CA LEU A 163 -4.39 9.15 -15.64
C LEU A 163 -5.62 9.10 -14.72
N TYR A 164 -5.59 9.89 -13.66
CA TYR A 164 -6.58 9.91 -12.59
C TYR A 164 -7.04 11.34 -12.32
N PRO A 165 -7.89 11.92 -13.20
CA PRO A 165 -8.29 13.33 -13.17
C PRO A 165 -9.40 13.57 -12.14
N VAL A 166 -9.01 13.87 -10.89
CA VAL A 166 -9.94 14.06 -9.75
C VAL A 166 -10.01 15.47 -9.23
N LEU A 167 -9.11 16.37 -9.67
CA LEU A 167 -9.02 17.72 -9.11
C LEU A 167 -10.00 18.71 -9.73
N SER A 168 -10.29 18.60 -11.02
CA SER A 168 -11.17 19.54 -11.71
C SER A 168 -11.73 18.98 -13.02
N PRO A 169 -12.81 19.56 -13.57
CA PRO A 169 -13.28 19.19 -14.91
C PRO A 169 -12.20 19.37 -16.00
N ASP A 170 -11.35 20.38 -15.88
CA ASP A 170 -10.22 20.63 -16.79
C ASP A 170 -9.18 19.48 -16.74
N SER A 171 -8.99 18.85 -15.59
CA SER A 171 -8.15 17.66 -15.46
C SER A 171 -8.62 16.53 -16.38
N SER A 172 -9.95 16.32 -16.48
CA SER A 172 -10.52 15.28 -17.35
C SER A 172 -10.31 15.61 -18.83
N VAL A 173 -10.42 16.87 -19.22
CA VAL A 173 -10.13 17.32 -20.60
C VAL A 173 -8.66 17.03 -20.93
N LYS A 174 -7.75 17.46 -20.07
CA LYS A 174 -6.30 17.28 -20.25
C LYS A 174 -5.90 15.80 -20.28
N ALA A 175 -6.47 14.99 -19.39
CA ALA A 175 -6.21 13.54 -19.38
C ALA A 175 -6.61 12.89 -20.71
N LYS A 176 -7.78 13.26 -21.29
CA LYS A 176 -8.22 12.79 -22.60
C LYS A 176 -7.30 13.28 -23.73
N GLN A 177 -6.87 14.54 -23.70
CA GLN A 177 -5.92 15.08 -24.69
C GLN A 177 -4.60 14.29 -24.67
N VAL A 178 -4.05 14.04 -23.48
CA VAL A 178 -2.82 13.22 -23.31
C VAL A 178 -3.03 11.81 -23.83
N TRP A 179 -4.13 11.16 -23.43
CA TRP A 179 -4.38 9.76 -23.82
C TRP A 179 -4.59 9.58 -25.32
N CYS A 180 -5.24 10.53 -25.97
CA CYS A 180 -5.55 10.49 -27.39
C CYS A 180 -4.38 10.97 -28.29
N ALA A 181 -3.29 11.44 -27.71
CA ALA A 181 -2.11 11.83 -28.47
C ALA A 181 -1.42 10.61 -29.12
N ALA A 182 -0.81 10.81 -30.27
CA ALA A 182 -0.04 9.76 -30.96
C ALA A 182 1.12 9.23 -30.11
N ASP A 183 1.84 10.13 -29.44
CA ASP A 183 2.85 9.80 -28.45
C ASP A 183 2.42 10.31 -27.06
N ARG A 184 1.67 9.48 -26.36
CA ARG A 184 1.14 9.76 -25.02
C ARG A 184 2.24 10.05 -24.01
N THR A 185 3.32 9.31 -24.10
CA THR A 185 4.47 9.41 -23.20
C THR A 185 5.15 10.76 -23.33
N LYS A 186 5.43 11.16 -24.56
CA LYS A 186 6.04 12.47 -24.84
C LYS A 186 5.12 13.59 -24.38
N VAL A 187 3.84 13.55 -24.77
CA VAL A 187 2.86 14.62 -24.45
C VAL A 187 2.65 14.74 -22.94
N TRP A 188 2.53 13.61 -22.21
CA TRP A 188 2.43 13.62 -20.75
C TRP A 188 3.67 14.27 -20.11
N ARG A 189 4.86 13.84 -20.49
CA ARG A 189 6.09 14.35 -19.89
C ARG A 189 6.36 15.82 -20.27
N ASP A 190 6.07 16.22 -21.48
CA ASP A 190 6.18 17.63 -21.90
C ASP A 190 5.24 18.53 -21.10
N TRP A 191 3.99 18.09 -20.85
CA TRP A 191 3.05 18.81 -20.00
C TRP A 191 3.51 18.88 -18.54
N MET A 192 3.90 17.75 -17.97
CA MET A 192 4.23 17.66 -16.54
C MET A 192 5.56 18.29 -16.16
N LEU A 193 6.55 18.20 -17.03
CA LEU A 193 7.93 18.65 -16.78
C LEU A 193 8.24 20.02 -17.38
N ASN A 194 7.72 20.29 -18.59
CA ASN A 194 8.12 21.44 -19.40
C ASN A 194 6.98 22.46 -19.61
N HIS A 195 5.79 22.18 -19.05
CA HIS A 195 4.59 23.01 -19.19
C HIS A 195 4.17 23.29 -20.66
N VAL A 196 4.52 22.38 -21.57
CA VAL A 196 4.10 22.50 -22.99
C VAL A 196 2.60 22.29 -23.05
N ALA A 197 1.90 23.25 -23.66
CA ALA A 197 0.44 23.22 -23.76
C ALA A 197 -0.04 21.95 -24.48
N LEU A 198 -1.08 21.33 -23.91
CA LEU A 198 -1.74 20.19 -24.52
C LEU A 198 -2.57 20.64 -25.73
N VAL A 199 -2.52 19.84 -26.79
CA VAL A 199 -3.26 20.08 -28.03
C VAL A 199 -4.15 18.86 -28.35
N GLY A 200 -5.17 19.09 -29.20
CA GLY A 200 -6.11 18.04 -29.59
C GLY A 200 -7.42 18.07 -28.79
N ASN A 201 -8.43 17.40 -29.30
CA ASN A 201 -9.78 17.43 -28.75
C ASN A 201 -10.11 16.29 -27.77
N GLY A 202 -9.15 15.34 -27.58
CA GLY A 202 -9.37 14.19 -26.69
C GLY A 202 -10.46 13.21 -27.17
N SER A 203 -10.79 13.19 -28.46
CA SER A 203 -11.89 12.40 -29.03
C SER A 203 -11.42 11.01 -29.49
N CYS A 204 -11.07 10.15 -28.54
CA CYS A 204 -10.80 8.74 -28.79
C CYS A 204 -11.35 7.90 -27.63
N LYS A 205 -11.34 6.57 -27.76
CA LYS A 205 -11.67 5.68 -26.64
C LYS A 205 -10.58 5.77 -25.59
N THR A 206 -10.96 6.11 -24.36
CA THR A 206 -10.02 6.31 -23.23
C THR A 206 -10.34 5.35 -22.08
N PRO A 207 -9.38 4.97 -21.23
CA PRO A 207 -9.60 4.23 -20.01
C PRO A 207 -9.82 5.15 -18.78
N ILE A 208 -10.12 6.43 -18.97
CA ILE A 208 -10.16 7.41 -17.88
C ILE A 208 -11.20 7.05 -16.83
N ASP A 209 -12.42 6.72 -17.25
CA ASP A 209 -13.50 6.36 -16.33
C ASP A 209 -13.19 5.05 -15.59
N ASP A 210 -12.59 4.07 -16.28
CA ASP A 210 -12.09 2.83 -15.67
C ASP A 210 -10.97 3.08 -14.65
N ASN A 211 -10.08 4.03 -14.93
CA ASN A 211 -9.01 4.43 -14.01
C ASN A 211 -9.56 5.16 -12.79
N LEU A 212 -10.60 5.98 -12.96
CA LEU A 212 -11.31 6.62 -11.85
C LEU A 212 -11.97 5.57 -10.94
N ALA A 213 -12.69 4.62 -11.52
CA ALA A 213 -13.31 3.52 -10.78
C ALA A 213 -12.24 2.67 -10.04
N LEU A 214 -11.13 2.35 -10.72
CA LEU A 214 -10.01 1.62 -10.12
C LEU A 214 -9.42 2.40 -8.94
N GLY A 215 -9.08 3.68 -9.12
CA GLY A 215 -8.52 4.49 -8.04
C GLY A 215 -9.43 4.61 -6.82
N GLN A 216 -10.75 4.73 -7.04
CA GLN A 216 -11.74 4.68 -5.96
C GLN A 216 -11.74 3.33 -5.23
N SER A 217 -11.73 2.22 -5.98
CA SER A 217 -11.68 0.87 -5.37
C SER A 217 -10.40 0.60 -4.57
N LEU A 218 -9.31 1.28 -4.92
CA LEU A 218 -8.02 1.22 -4.23
C LEU A 218 -7.91 2.26 -3.08
N ASN A 219 -9.00 2.94 -2.72
CA ASN A 219 -9.04 3.99 -1.69
C ASN A 219 -8.00 5.11 -1.94
N ILE A 220 -7.83 5.53 -3.20
CA ILE A 220 -6.95 6.65 -3.53
C ILE A 220 -7.72 7.95 -3.31
N SER A 221 -7.42 8.65 -2.22
CA SER A 221 -8.06 9.90 -1.82
C SER A 221 -7.37 11.16 -2.36
N GLY A 222 -6.21 11.01 -3.00
CA GLY A 222 -5.44 12.14 -3.53
C GLY A 222 -4.35 11.69 -4.49
N THR A 223 -3.78 12.66 -5.20
CA THR A 223 -2.71 12.46 -6.18
C THR A 223 -1.43 13.21 -5.81
N PRO A 224 -0.27 12.65 -6.16
CA PRO A 224 -0.04 11.33 -6.73
C PRO A 224 -0.21 10.21 -5.68
N ALA A 225 -0.48 8.97 -6.13
CA ALA A 225 -0.37 7.77 -5.32
C ALA A 225 0.59 6.80 -6.03
N VAL A 226 1.74 6.51 -5.41
CA VAL A 226 2.81 5.71 -6.02
C VAL A 226 2.78 4.30 -5.45
N PHE A 227 2.53 3.30 -6.29
CA PHE A 227 2.49 1.88 -5.93
C PHE A 227 3.77 1.18 -6.35
N PHE A 228 4.16 0.20 -5.55
CA PHE A 228 5.33 -0.64 -5.74
C PHE A 228 4.94 -2.09 -6.02
N THR A 229 5.89 -2.87 -6.53
CA THR A 229 5.65 -4.27 -6.94
C THR A 229 5.29 -5.21 -5.78
N ASP A 230 5.57 -4.82 -4.53
CA ASP A 230 5.13 -5.54 -3.32
C ASP A 230 3.68 -5.18 -2.91
N GLY A 231 3.02 -4.33 -3.68
CA GLY A 231 1.65 -3.88 -3.45
C GLY A 231 1.51 -2.71 -2.47
N THR A 232 2.58 -2.28 -1.82
CA THR A 232 2.54 -1.10 -0.95
C THR A 232 2.46 0.19 -1.75
N ARG A 233 2.00 1.28 -1.12
CA ARG A 233 1.96 2.60 -1.75
C ARG A 233 2.55 3.69 -0.86
N ILE A 234 3.05 4.73 -1.50
CA ILE A 234 3.34 6.03 -0.87
C ILE A 234 2.28 7.01 -1.36
N PRO A 235 1.46 7.60 -0.46
CA PRO A 235 0.54 8.67 -0.79
C PRO A 235 1.31 9.99 -0.95
N GLY A 236 1.00 10.76 -2.01
CA GLY A 236 1.68 12.01 -2.28
C GLY A 236 3.02 11.89 -2.99
N ALA A 237 3.67 13.05 -3.18
CA ALA A 237 4.99 13.10 -3.81
C ALA A 237 6.08 12.76 -2.78
N ALA A 238 6.98 11.86 -3.17
CA ALA A 238 8.17 11.52 -2.42
C ALA A 238 9.42 12.02 -3.14
N ASP A 239 10.49 12.30 -2.37
CA ASP A 239 11.80 12.62 -2.94
C ASP A 239 12.52 11.36 -3.48
N ALA A 240 13.57 11.57 -4.24
CA ALA A 240 14.35 10.49 -4.84
C ALA A 240 14.93 9.55 -3.77
N ALA A 241 15.42 10.08 -2.66
CA ALA A 241 16.03 9.27 -1.59
C ALA A 241 15.01 8.32 -0.95
N THR A 242 13.78 8.79 -0.73
CA THR A 242 12.68 7.98 -0.20
C THR A 242 12.27 6.86 -1.18
N LEU A 243 12.13 7.18 -2.46
CA LEU A 243 11.82 6.19 -3.50
C LEU A 243 12.95 5.17 -3.67
N GLU A 244 14.21 5.61 -3.66
CA GLU A 244 15.38 4.74 -3.76
C GLU A 244 15.46 3.75 -2.58
N ARG A 245 15.27 4.22 -1.34
CA ARG A 245 15.23 3.33 -0.17
C ARG A 245 14.10 2.29 -0.30
N LYS A 246 12.91 2.72 -0.72
CA LYS A 246 11.78 1.80 -0.90
C LYS A 246 12.07 0.77 -2.00
N LEU A 247 12.53 1.19 -3.16
CA LEU A 247 12.84 0.29 -4.27
C LEU A 247 14.00 -0.67 -3.95
N ALA A 248 15.00 -0.22 -3.18
CA ALA A 248 16.08 -1.09 -2.71
C ALA A 248 15.58 -2.19 -1.76
N SER A 249 14.58 -1.90 -0.93
CA SER A 249 13.98 -2.90 -0.03
C SER A 249 13.21 -4.01 -0.76
N LEU A 250 12.83 -3.81 -2.02
CA LEU A 250 12.08 -4.79 -2.82
C LEU A 250 12.97 -5.81 -3.55
N LYS A 251 14.29 -5.61 -3.56
CA LYS A 251 15.26 -6.48 -4.26
C LYS A 251 15.65 -7.76 -3.50
N LYS A 252 14.92 -8.12 -2.45
CA LYS A 252 15.20 -9.32 -1.64
C LYS A 252 14.39 -10.52 -2.10
#